data_6b417f01db3e2152e2417c7f4ef69ba7
#
_entry.id   6b417f01db3e2152e2417c7f4ef69ba7
#
_cell.length_a   1.000
_cell.length_b   1.000
_cell.length_c   1.000
_cell.angle_alpha   90.00
_cell.angle_beta   90.00
_cell.angle_gamma   90.00
#
_symmetry.space_group_name_H-M   'P 1'
#
loop_
_entity.id
_entity.type
_entity.pdbx_description
1 polymer ?
#
loop_
_entity_poly.entity_id
_entity_poly.type
_entity_poly.pdbx_seq_one_letter_code
_entity_poly.pdbx_strand_id
1 'polypeptide(L)'
;MYFTLCIPTMDRFEDFLQYNILNYLSNPLINEIIICDENGNDIKDLAQMLSNYDLVDLNAENKLRLYINKQRLGPFLNKIQCCKLAKNDWIALIDSDNYANEEYFINAKDYLTKTKIDNSCNCIISPSESSPIFNFDELKRKILSKQNLNLYKDKKFKLEILMNTGNFIINKNLINTIDINKDSKLIPYISTCDVIYFITLLFEQTDLNIHVVENLKYSHVVHDGSIYKQQSRYFKDTEEIVHERFRNLT
;
A
#
# COMPACT_ATOMS: atom_id res chain seq x y z
N MET A 1 -9.89 17.63 0.44
CA MET A 1 -9.51 16.23 0.72
C MET A 1 -8.01 16.15 0.63
N TYR A 2 -7.38 15.56 1.63
CA TYR A 2 -5.95 15.32 1.70
C TYR A 2 -5.68 13.85 2.00
N PHE A 3 -4.48 13.40 1.66
CA PHE A 3 -4.03 12.03 1.90
C PHE A 3 -2.95 11.99 2.98
N THR A 4 -2.95 10.91 3.77
CA THR A 4 -1.76 10.46 4.47
C THR A 4 -1.02 9.49 3.56
N LEU A 5 0.24 9.77 3.28
CA LEU A 5 1.13 8.82 2.60
C LEU A 5 1.83 7.95 3.65
N CYS A 6 1.62 6.64 3.59
CA CYS A 6 2.25 5.65 4.44
C CYS A 6 3.31 4.89 3.65
N ILE A 7 4.56 4.95 4.12
CA ILE A 7 5.72 4.32 3.49
C ILE A 7 6.35 3.34 4.50
N PRO A 8 6.03 2.05 4.44
CA PRO A 8 6.79 1.02 5.15
C PRO A 8 8.14 0.83 4.46
N THR A 9 9.23 0.73 5.24
CA THR A 9 10.58 0.64 4.68
C THR A 9 11.50 -0.25 5.50
N MET A 10 12.55 -0.74 4.86
CA MET A 10 13.71 -1.41 5.46
C MET A 10 14.83 -1.50 4.43
N ASP A 11 15.93 -0.80 4.69
CA ASP A 11 17.14 -0.77 3.83
C ASP A 11 16.82 -0.39 2.36
N ARG A 12 16.11 0.74 2.17
CA ARG A 12 15.64 1.24 0.86
C ARG A 12 15.99 2.71 0.62
N PHE A 13 16.70 3.36 1.53
CA PHE A 13 16.99 4.79 1.41
C PHE A 13 17.85 5.10 0.19
N GLU A 14 19.00 4.43 0.05
CA GLU A 14 20.00 4.75 -1.00
C GLU A 14 19.45 4.51 -2.41
N ASP A 15 18.70 3.42 -2.62
CA ASP A 15 18.26 3.04 -3.95
C ASP A 15 16.94 3.71 -4.37
N PHE A 16 16.08 4.12 -3.41
CA PHE A 16 14.72 4.53 -3.73
C PHE A 16 14.23 5.74 -2.95
N LEU A 17 14.19 5.68 -1.60
CA LEU A 17 13.47 6.64 -0.79
C LEU A 17 14.03 8.06 -0.92
N GLN A 18 15.36 8.21 -1.01
CA GLN A 18 16.03 9.51 -1.16
C GLN A 18 15.57 10.28 -2.41
N TYR A 19 15.22 9.58 -3.48
CA TYR A 19 14.80 10.20 -4.75
C TYR A 19 13.33 10.60 -4.74
N ASN A 20 12.49 9.89 -3.98
CA ASN A 20 11.05 10.04 -4.01
C ASN A 20 10.53 11.00 -2.95
N ILE A 21 11.21 11.09 -1.80
CA ILE A 21 10.68 11.79 -0.62
C ILE A 21 10.46 13.29 -0.83
N LEU A 22 11.37 13.96 -1.55
CA LEU A 22 11.25 15.40 -1.83
C LEU A 22 10.01 15.71 -2.68
N ASN A 23 9.71 14.85 -3.65
CA ASN A 23 8.50 14.97 -4.47
C ASN A 23 7.24 14.81 -3.64
N TYR A 24 7.24 13.89 -2.67
CA TYR A 24 6.10 13.72 -1.75
C TYR A 24 5.94 14.88 -0.78
N LEU A 25 7.07 15.44 -0.30
CA LEU A 25 7.04 16.62 0.57
C LEU A 25 6.46 17.84 -0.14
N SER A 26 6.76 18.05 -1.41
CA SER A 26 6.24 19.15 -2.21
C SER A 26 4.80 18.96 -2.71
N ASN A 27 4.24 17.74 -2.66
CA ASN A 27 2.91 17.46 -3.18
C ASN A 27 1.82 18.10 -2.29
N PRO A 28 0.97 19.02 -2.82
CA PRO A 28 -0.03 19.74 -2.02
C PRO A 28 -1.22 18.85 -1.59
N LEU A 29 -1.41 17.68 -2.19
CA LEU A 29 -2.48 16.75 -1.83
C LEU A 29 -2.11 15.81 -0.67
N ILE A 30 -0.82 15.73 -0.36
CA ILE A 30 -0.31 14.96 0.77
C ILE A 30 -0.05 15.96 1.91
N ASN A 31 -0.78 15.88 3.02
CA ASN A 31 -0.55 16.74 4.18
C ASN A 31 0.06 16.00 5.37
N GLU A 32 0.25 14.68 5.25
CA GLU A 32 0.93 13.85 6.23
C GLU A 32 1.71 12.74 5.50
N ILE A 33 2.97 12.54 5.87
CA ILE A 33 3.81 11.44 5.41
C ILE A 33 4.27 10.67 6.65
N ILE A 34 4.02 9.38 6.67
CA ILE A 34 4.44 8.49 7.75
C ILE A 34 5.42 7.48 7.16
N ILE A 35 6.62 7.43 7.72
CA ILE A 35 7.62 6.42 7.38
C ILE A 35 7.79 5.50 8.57
N CYS A 36 7.51 4.21 8.37
CA CYS A 36 7.71 3.16 9.37
C CYS A 36 8.89 2.28 8.96
N ASP A 37 9.98 2.42 9.68
CA ASP A 37 11.25 1.73 9.40
C ASP A 37 11.44 0.54 10.34
N GLU A 38 11.73 -0.62 9.76
CA GLU A 38 11.89 -1.89 10.48
C GLU A 38 13.15 -1.94 11.36
N ASN A 39 14.21 -1.24 10.98
CA ASN A 39 15.51 -1.28 11.65
C ASN A 39 16.13 0.10 11.96
N GLY A 40 15.53 1.17 11.46
CA GLY A 40 15.94 2.55 11.72
C GLY A 40 17.04 3.09 10.80
N ASN A 41 17.58 2.28 9.88
CA ASN A 41 18.66 2.71 8.98
C ASN A 41 18.17 3.79 8.00
N ASP A 42 17.03 3.54 7.34
CA ASP A 42 16.46 4.46 6.37
C ASP A 42 16.11 5.82 6.99
N ILE A 43 15.56 5.82 8.20
CA ILE A 43 15.22 7.05 8.94
C ILE A 43 16.47 7.83 9.33
N LYS A 44 17.54 7.16 9.74
CA LYS A 44 18.82 7.80 10.06
C LYS A 44 19.39 8.53 8.84
N ASP A 45 19.42 7.85 7.70
CA ASP A 45 19.99 8.38 6.48
C ASP A 45 19.11 9.51 5.90
N LEU A 46 17.78 9.34 5.99
CA LEU A 46 16.80 10.38 5.64
C LEU A 46 16.97 11.63 6.50
N ALA A 47 17.11 11.50 7.81
CA ALA A 47 17.33 12.64 8.70
C ALA A 47 18.63 13.38 8.37
N GLN A 48 19.71 12.64 8.05
CA GLN A 48 20.97 13.22 7.59
C GLN A 48 20.79 13.96 6.26
N MET A 49 20.09 13.38 5.28
CA MET A 49 19.81 14.04 4.02
C MET A 49 19.02 15.34 4.23
N LEU A 50 17.93 15.28 4.99
CA LEU A 50 17.05 16.42 5.23
C LEU A 50 17.71 17.54 6.03
N SER A 51 18.75 17.27 6.81
CA SER A 51 19.52 18.32 7.51
C SER A 51 20.21 19.31 6.56
N ASN A 52 20.35 18.97 5.28
CA ASN A 52 20.93 19.84 4.24
C ASN A 52 19.85 20.71 3.54
N TYR A 53 18.60 20.59 3.90
CA TYR A 53 17.49 21.34 3.29
C TYR A 53 16.85 22.29 4.30
N ASP A 54 16.27 23.38 3.81
CA ASP A 54 15.36 24.18 4.62
C ASP A 54 14.03 23.44 4.76
N LEU A 55 13.81 22.82 5.92
CA LEU A 55 12.62 22.03 6.19
C LEU A 55 11.35 22.87 6.24
N VAL A 56 11.45 24.16 6.53
CA VAL A 56 10.34 25.11 6.52
C VAL A 56 9.85 25.29 5.10
N ASP A 57 10.76 25.52 4.14
CA ASP A 57 10.41 25.67 2.72
C ASP A 57 9.77 24.41 2.15
N LEU A 58 10.19 23.22 2.64
CA LEU A 58 9.60 21.94 2.27
C LEU A 58 8.30 21.61 3.03
N ASN A 59 7.91 22.44 4.01
CA ASN A 59 6.80 22.13 4.94
C ASN A 59 6.96 20.78 5.64
N ALA A 60 8.18 20.29 5.79
CA ALA A 60 8.47 18.94 6.27
C ALA A 60 8.20 18.78 7.76
N GLU A 61 8.43 19.83 8.56
CA GLU A 61 8.24 19.81 10.01
C GLU A 61 6.84 19.40 10.45
N ASN A 62 5.82 19.86 9.70
CA ASN A 62 4.43 19.56 10.00
C ASN A 62 3.89 18.32 9.25
N LYS A 63 4.57 17.88 8.20
CA LYS A 63 4.09 16.88 7.27
C LYS A 63 4.73 15.51 7.50
N LEU A 64 6.00 15.47 7.89
CA LEU A 64 6.78 14.24 8.01
C LEU A 64 6.78 13.69 9.43
N ARG A 65 6.45 12.41 9.56
CA ARG A 65 6.47 11.66 10.82
C ARG A 65 7.26 10.37 10.64
N LEU A 66 8.29 10.20 11.43
CA LEU A 66 9.25 9.09 11.35
C LEU A 66 9.06 8.15 12.54
N TYR A 67 8.93 6.85 12.28
CA TYR A 67 8.75 5.82 13.30
C TYR A 67 9.70 4.65 13.06
N ILE A 68 10.53 4.39 14.05
CA ILE A 68 11.37 3.19 14.08
C ILE A 68 10.64 2.13 14.89
N ASN A 69 10.47 0.95 14.32
CA ASN A 69 9.83 -0.16 15.01
C ASN A 69 10.72 -0.66 16.16
N LYS A 70 10.12 -0.92 17.32
CA LYS A 70 10.86 -1.44 18.50
C LYS A 70 11.45 -2.83 18.27
N GLN A 71 10.88 -3.57 17.33
CA GLN A 71 11.32 -4.89 16.88
C GLN A 71 10.90 -5.06 15.43
N ARG A 72 11.55 -5.95 14.71
CA ARG A 72 11.17 -6.26 13.34
C ARG A 72 9.79 -6.90 13.30
N LEU A 73 8.87 -6.30 12.57
CA LEU A 73 7.47 -6.72 12.45
C LEU A 73 7.22 -7.62 11.24
N GLY A 74 8.05 -7.49 10.22
CA GLY A 74 7.81 -8.05 8.89
C GLY A 74 6.89 -7.19 8.01
N PRO A 75 6.88 -7.42 6.70
CA PRO A 75 6.26 -6.50 5.74
C PRO A 75 4.76 -6.28 5.99
N PHE A 76 4.01 -7.32 6.30
CA PHE A 76 2.58 -7.22 6.59
C PHE A 76 2.28 -6.32 7.79
N LEU A 77 2.87 -6.63 8.96
CA LEU A 77 2.58 -5.87 10.18
C LEU A 77 3.15 -4.45 10.12
N ASN A 78 4.27 -4.23 9.42
CA ASN A 78 4.84 -2.90 9.23
C ASN A 78 3.89 -2.02 8.40
N LYS A 79 3.27 -2.55 7.33
CA LYS A 79 2.22 -1.85 6.57
C LYS A 79 1.02 -1.49 7.44
N ILE A 80 0.52 -2.43 8.22
CA ILE A 80 -0.62 -2.18 9.13
C ILE A 80 -0.26 -1.13 10.19
N GLN A 81 0.93 -1.23 10.80
CA GLN A 81 1.40 -0.26 11.79
C GLN A 81 1.49 1.14 11.19
N CYS A 82 2.06 1.27 10.00
CA CYS A 82 2.16 2.54 9.29
C CYS A 82 0.77 3.16 9.05
N CYS A 83 -0.17 2.38 8.55
CA CYS A 83 -1.53 2.84 8.29
C CYS A 83 -2.30 3.22 9.58
N LYS A 84 -2.10 2.49 10.69
CA LYS A 84 -2.74 2.81 11.97
C LYS A 84 -2.34 4.18 12.53
N LEU A 85 -1.15 4.65 12.22
CA LEU A 85 -0.62 5.95 12.66
C LEU A 85 -1.21 7.14 11.87
N ALA A 86 -1.84 6.90 10.73
CA ALA A 86 -2.41 7.94 9.87
C ALA A 86 -3.48 8.77 10.59
N LYS A 87 -3.53 10.07 10.32
CA LYS A 87 -4.56 10.98 10.85
C LYS A 87 -5.72 11.18 9.88
N ASN A 88 -5.44 11.18 8.58
CA ASN A 88 -6.48 11.36 7.57
C ASN A 88 -7.30 10.09 7.34
N ASP A 89 -8.51 10.26 6.82
CA ASP A 89 -9.40 9.16 6.46
C ASP A 89 -8.92 8.38 5.23
N TRP A 90 -8.18 9.03 4.35
CA TRP A 90 -7.65 8.44 3.13
C TRP A 90 -6.14 8.25 3.22
N ILE A 91 -5.71 7.01 3.14
CA ILE A 91 -4.33 6.59 3.27
C ILE A 91 -3.83 6.07 1.92
N ALA A 92 -2.79 6.68 1.38
CA ALA A 92 -2.03 6.11 0.28
C ALA A 92 -0.92 5.22 0.87
N LEU A 93 -1.05 3.91 0.71
CA LEU A 93 -0.02 2.96 1.10
C LEU A 93 0.88 2.72 -0.11
N ILE A 94 2.15 3.13 -0.02
CA ILE A 94 3.13 3.02 -1.10
C ILE A 94 4.39 2.38 -0.53
N ASP A 95 4.83 1.28 -1.12
CA ASP A 95 6.09 0.64 -0.74
C ASP A 95 7.27 1.56 -1.07
N SER A 96 8.31 1.55 -0.25
CA SER A 96 9.44 2.49 -0.35
C SER A 96 10.25 2.37 -1.64
N ASP A 97 10.18 1.23 -2.32
CA ASP A 97 10.81 0.97 -3.63
C ASP A 97 9.92 1.36 -4.84
N ASN A 98 8.68 1.78 -4.60
CA ASN A 98 7.74 2.21 -5.64
C ASN A 98 7.53 3.73 -5.62
N TYR A 99 6.95 4.27 -6.70
CA TYR A 99 6.74 5.71 -6.81
C TYR A 99 5.35 6.04 -7.38
N ALA A 100 4.59 6.81 -6.62
CA ALA A 100 3.33 7.43 -7.04
C ALA A 100 3.57 8.93 -7.29
N ASN A 101 3.49 9.35 -8.55
CA ASN A 101 3.68 10.76 -8.92
C ASN A 101 2.48 11.65 -8.49
N GLU A 102 2.56 12.94 -8.73
CA GLU A 102 1.49 13.87 -8.38
C GLU A 102 0.15 13.52 -9.04
N GLU A 103 0.18 13.06 -10.31
CA GLU A 103 -1.03 12.67 -11.05
C GLU A 103 -1.78 11.52 -10.38
N TYR A 104 -1.07 10.61 -9.70
CA TYR A 104 -1.69 9.53 -8.92
C TYR A 104 -2.67 10.11 -7.89
N PHE A 105 -2.24 11.11 -7.12
CA PHE A 105 -3.05 11.73 -6.08
C PHE A 105 -4.16 12.61 -6.66
N ILE A 106 -3.90 13.32 -7.77
CA ILE A 106 -4.92 14.10 -8.48
C ILE A 106 -6.03 13.18 -8.98
N ASN A 107 -5.69 12.11 -9.69
CA ASN A 107 -6.65 11.17 -10.26
C ASN A 107 -7.47 10.47 -9.17
N ALA A 108 -6.85 10.10 -8.05
CA ALA A 108 -7.54 9.51 -6.91
C ALA A 108 -8.53 10.49 -6.28
N LYS A 109 -8.11 11.73 -6.01
CA LYS A 109 -8.99 12.78 -5.46
C LYS A 109 -10.16 13.07 -6.39
N ASP A 110 -9.90 13.18 -7.68
CA ASP A 110 -10.92 13.42 -8.69
C ASP A 110 -11.94 12.28 -8.72
N TYR A 111 -11.47 11.04 -8.67
CA TYR A 111 -12.34 9.87 -8.63
C TYR A 111 -13.23 9.89 -7.39
N LEU A 112 -12.66 10.05 -6.20
CA LEU A 112 -13.41 10.12 -4.94
C LEU A 112 -14.44 11.23 -4.93
N THR A 113 -14.08 12.40 -5.47
CA THR A 113 -14.98 13.56 -5.55
C THR A 113 -16.13 13.32 -6.53
N LYS A 114 -15.84 12.80 -7.74
CA LYS A 114 -16.84 12.54 -8.80
C LYS A 114 -17.81 11.45 -8.40
N THR A 115 -17.33 10.41 -7.73
CA THR A 115 -18.16 9.27 -7.29
C THR A 115 -18.89 9.55 -5.97
N LYS A 116 -18.60 10.68 -5.31
CA LYS A 116 -19.15 11.05 -4.00
C LYS A 116 -18.93 9.97 -2.93
N ILE A 117 -17.81 9.26 -3.04
CA ILE A 117 -17.42 8.28 -2.02
C ILE A 117 -17.03 9.08 -0.77
N ASP A 118 -17.72 8.81 0.31
CA ASP A 118 -17.48 9.46 1.60
C ASP A 118 -16.48 8.70 2.48
N ASN A 119 -16.14 9.30 3.60
CA ASN A 119 -15.16 8.76 4.54
C ASN A 119 -15.68 7.56 5.35
N SER A 120 -16.95 7.20 5.23
CA SER A 120 -17.55 6.04 5.92
C SER A 120 -17.50 4.76 5.06
N CYS A 121 -17.12 4.87 3.80
CA CYS A 121 -17.13 3.72 2.90
C CYS A 121 -16.00 2.73 3.21
N ASN A 122 -16.32 1.43 3.10
CA ASN A 122 -15.34 0.36 3.17
C ASN A 122 -14.75 0.13 1.78
N CYS A 123 -13.86 1.03 1.33
CA CYS A 123 -13.33 0.91 -0.01
C CYS A 123 -11.83 1.12 -0.13
N ILE A 124 -11.28 0.52 -1.17
CA ILE A 124 -9.93 0.70 -1.68
C ILE A 124 -10.03 1.29 -3.09
N ILE A 125 -9.23 2.31 -3.35
CA ILE A 125 -8.99 2.87 -4.68
C ILE A 125 -7.72 2.25 -5.21
N SER A 126 -7.87 1.32 -6.14
CA SER A 126 -6.77 0.53 -6.70
C SER A 126 -6.32 1.07 -8.05
N PRO A 127 -5.02 1.08 -8.34
CA PRO A 127 -4.51 1.48 -9.64
C PRO A 127 -4.94 0.50 -10.74
N SER A 128 -5.14 1.03 -11.93
CA SER A 128 -5.36 0.23 -13.15
C SER A 128 -4.06 -0.19 -13.83
N GLU A 129 -2.93 0.33 -13.37
CA GLU A 129 -1.61 0.04 -13.95
C GLU A 129 -0.51 0.19 -12.90
N SER A 130 0.38 -0.78 -12.88
CA SER A 130 1.62 -0.80 -12.09
C SER A 130 2.78 -0.82 -13.09
N SER A 131 3.11 0.36 -13.61
CA SER A 131 3.99 0.53 -14.77
C SER A 131 5.46 0.26 -14.41
N PRO A 132 6.25 -0.38 -15.26
CA PRO A 132 5.91 -0.89 -16.60
C PRO A 132 5.41 -2.35 -16.61
N ILE A 133 5.21 -2.98 -15.44
CA ILE A 133 5.13 -4.45 -15.35
C ILE A 133 3.70 -4.96 -15.49
N PHE A 134 2.73 -4.34 -14.79
CA PHE A 134 1.38 -4.85 -14.73
C PHE A 134 0.35 -3.86 -15.29
N ASN A 135 -0.55 -4.39 -16.11
CA ASN A 135 -1.69 -3.67 -16.65
C ASN A 135 -2.98 -4.44 -16.34
N PHE A 136 -3.94 -3.74 -15.76
CA PHE A 136 -5.23 -4.28 -15.35
C PHE A 136 -6.38 -3.73 -16.19
N ASP A 137 -6.16 -3.46 -17.48
CA ASP A 137 -7.14 -2.86 -18.39
C ASP A 137 -8.49 -3.59 -18.40
N GLU A 138 -8.49 -4.90 -18.26
CA GLU A 138 -9.71 -5.70 -18.23
C GLU A 138 -10.55 -5.49 -16.94
N LEU A 139 -9.93 -4.95 -15.90
CA LEU A 139 -10.58 -4.66 -14.61
C LEU A 139 -10.84 -3.16 -14.44
N LYS A 140 -10.40 -2.30 -15.36
CA LYS A 140 -10.66 -0.84 -15.33
C LYS A 140 -12.13 -0.54 -15.15
N ARG A 141 -12.44 0.46 -14.32
CA ARG A 141 -13.80 0.92 -14.01
C ARG A 141 -14.68 -0.14 -13.33
N LYS A 142 -14.08 -1.26 -12.88
CA LYS A 142 -14.83 -2.27 -12.13
C LYS A 142 -14.78 -1.96 -10.64
N ILE A 143 -15.87 -2.32 -9.96
CA ILE A 143 -15.93 -2.36 -8.51
C ILE A 143 -15.95 -3.83 -8.13
N LEU A 144 -14.91 -4.28 -7.46
CA LEU A 144 -14.75 -5.66 -7.02
C LEU A 144 -15.24 -5.77 -5.58
N SER A 145 -16.14 -6.68 -5.33
CA SER A 145 -16.70 -6.97 -4.00
C SER A 145 -16.81 -8.49 -3.83
N LYS A 146 -16.93 -8.96 -2.59
CA LYS A 146 -17.12 -10.38 -2.31
C LYS A 146 -18.29 -11.00 -3.11
N GLN A 147 -19.33 -10.20 -3.36
CA GLN A 147 -20.52 -10.66 -4.08
C GLN A 147 -20.30 -10.88 -5.59
N ASN A 148 -19.28 -10.23 -6.16
CA ASN A 148 -19.06 -10.27 -7.61
C ASN A 148 -17.69 -10.79 -8.05
N LEU A 149 -16.79 -11.14 -7.13
CA LEU A 149 -15.46 -11.69 -7.48
C LEU A 149 -15.59 -12.91 -8.40
N ASN A 150 -16.62 -13.76 -8.20
CA ASN A 150 -16.85 -14.94 -9.03
C ASN A 150 -17.13 -14.63 -10.50
N LEU A 151 -17.57 -13.40 -10.84
CA LEU A 151 -17.77 -12.97 -12.22
C LEU A 151 -16.45 -12.81 -12.99
N TYR A 152 -15.34 -12.80 -12.28
CA TYR A 152 -13.99 -12.60 -12.82
C TYR A 152 -13.14 -13.87 -12.74
N LYS A 153 -13.76 -15.07 -12.61
CA LYS A 153 -13.04 -16.36 -12.54
C LYS A 153 -12.08 -16.60 -13.69
N ASP A 154 -12.46 -16.20 -14.88
CA ASP A 154 -11.63 -16.32 -16.09
C ASP A 154 -10.40 -15.41 -16.04
N LYS A 155 -10.37 -14.43 -15.14
CA LYS A 155 -9.30 -13.46 -14.94
C LYS A 155 -8.55 -13.68 -13.62
N LYS A 156 -8.65 -14.87 -13.06
CA LYS A 156 -8.14 -15.23 -11.73
C LYS A 156 -6.70 -14.80 -11.52
N PHE A 157 -5.83 -15.06 -12.46
CA PHE A 157 -4.42 -14.67 -12.39
C PHE A 157 -4.25 -13.15 -12.29
N LYS A 158 -4.99 -12.36 -13.07
CA LYS A 158 -4.94 -10.89 -13.00
C LYS A 158 -5.52 -10.36 -11.69
N LEU A 159 -6.55 -11.00 -11.14
CA LEU A 159 -7.07 -10.66 -9.82
C LEU A 159 -6.02 -10.90 -8.73
N GLU A 160 -5.38 -12.06 -8.72
CA GLU A 160 -4.33 -12.37 -7.73
C GLU A 160 -3.17 -11.37 -7.81
N ILE A 161 -2.72 -11.00 -9.01
CA ILE A 161 -1.69 -9.98 -9.18
C ILE A 161 -2.17 -8.62 -8.67
N LEU A 162 -3.38 -8.18 -9.06
CA LEU A 162 -3.94 -6.91 -8.60
C LEU A 162 -4.03 -6.86 -7.07
N MET A 163 -4.46 -7.96 -6.44
CA MET A 163 -4.58 -8.04 -4.99
C MET A 163 -3.22 -8.09 -4.27
N ASN A 164 -2.16 -8.49 -4.96
CA ASN A 164 -0.82 -8.60 -4.36
C ASN A 164 0.14 -7.46 -4.73
N THR A 165 -0.22 -6.55 -5.64
CA THR A 165 0.69 -5.48 -6.04
C THR A 165 0.82 -4.35 -5.01
N GLY A 166 -0.14 -4.19 -4.09
CA GLY A 166 -0.12 -3.08 -3.13
C GLY A 166 -0.25 -1.70 -3.77
N ASN A 167 0.24 -0.67 -3.07
CA ASN A 167 0.32 0.70 -3.60
C ASN A 167 -1.04 1.29 -4.02
N PHE A 168 -2.00 1.18 -3.14
CA PHE A 168 -3.38 1.65 -3.30
C PHE A 168 -3.72 2.74 -2.29
N ILE A 169 -4.88 3.37 -2.48
CA ILE A 169 -5.47 4.26 -1.49
C ILE A 169 -6.59 3.52 -0.76
N ILE A 170 -6.51 3.52 0.56
CA ILE A 170 -7.46 2.81 1.43
C ILE A 170 -8.14 3.77 2.40
N ASN A 171 -9.42 3.53 2.67
CA ASN A 171 -10.10 4.21 3.75
C ASN A 171 -9.63 3.69 5.12
N LYS A 172 -9.32 4.61 6.02
CA LYS A 172 -8.79 4.31 7.38
C LYS A 172 -9.72 3.41 8.20
N ASN A 173 -11.03 3.48 7.99
CA ASN A 173 -11.97 2.63 8.71
C ASN A 173 -11.68 1.14 8.51
N LEU A 174 -11.25 0.73 7.32
CA LEU A 174 -10.86 -0.66 7.05
C LEU A 174 -9.67 -1.11 7.91
N ILE A 175 -8.70 -0.21 8.12
CA ILE A 175 -7.53 -0.49 8.97
C ILE A 175 -7.93 -0.68 10.45
N ASN A 176 -8.91 0.08 10.91
CA ASN A 176 -9.38 0.02 12.29
C ASN A 176 -10.29 -1.19 12.57
N THR A 177 -10.94 -1.72 11.53
CA THR A 177 -11.91 -2.82 11.66
C THR A 177 -11.25 -4.19 11.61
N ILE A 178 -10.08 -4.31 10.97
CA ILE A 178 -9.44 -5.59 10.75
C ILE A 178 -8.90 -6.22 12.05
N ASP A 179 -9.32 -7.45 12.33
CA ASP A 179 -8.77 -8.27 13.40
C ASP A 179 -7.70 -9.24 12.86
N ILE A 180 -6.45 -8.90 13.14
CA ILE A 180 -5.29 -9.71 12.72
C ILE A 180 -4.97 -10.86 13.69
N ASN A 181 -5.58 -10.89 14.87
CA ASN A 181 -5.21 -11.89 15.89
C ASN A 181 -5.69 -13.30 15.55
N LYS A 182 -6.70 -13.43 14.70
CA LYS A 182 -7.25 -14.73 14.27
C LYS A 182 -6.21 -15.63 13.63
N ASP A 183 -5.21 -15.04 12.96
CA ASP A 183 -4.18 -15.75 12.21
C ASP A 183 -2.78 -15.58 12.81
N SER A 184 -2.67 -15.38 14.13
CA SER A 184 -1.42 -15.07 14.82
C SER A 184 -0.28 -16.09 14.52
N LYS A 185 -0.62 -17.35 14.23
CA LYS A 185 0.36 -18.39 13.86
C LYS A 185 0.87 -18.26 12.43
N LEU A 186 0.07 -17.69 11.52
CA LEU A 186 0.42 -17.52 10.11
C LEU A 186 1.21 -16.23 9.87
N ILE A 187 0.86 -15.16 10.59
CA ILE A 187 1.41 -13.82 10.42
C ILE A 187 2.95 -13.78 10.35
N PRO A 188 3.73 -14.47 11.19
CA PRO A 188 5.19 -14.43 11.12
C PRO A 188 5.79 -14.93 9.80
N TYR A 189 5.00 -15.65 9.01
CA TYR A 189 5.40 -16.23 7.72
C TYR A 189 4.82 -15.46 6.53
N ILE A 190 4.00 -14.44 6.77
CA ILE A 190 3.45 -13.56 5.72
C ILE A 190 4.52 -12.57 5.27
N SER A 191 5.05 -12.80 4.07
CA SER A 191 6.12 -11.99 3.48
C SER A 191 5.77 -11.55 2.06
N THR A 192 5.98 -12.40 1.07
CA THR A 192 5.79 -12.08 -0.36
C THR A 192 4.33 -11.99 -0.79
N CYS A 193 3.41 -12.51 0.03
CA CYS A 193 1.95 -12.51 -0.17
C CYS A 193 1.23 -11.59 0.84
N ASP A 194 1.93 -10.60 1.38
CA ASP A 194 1.42 -9.74 2.46
C ASP A 194 0.20 -8.94 2.05
N VAL A 195 0.18 -8.41 0.83
CA VAL A 195 -0.93 -7.58 0.34
C VAL A 195 -2.15 -8.43 -0.02
N ILE A 196 -1.99 -9.53 -0.74
CA ILE A 196 -3.15 -10.41 -1.04
C ILE A 196 -3.72 -11.01 0.24
N TYR A 197 -2.89 -11.32 1.23
CA TYR A 197 -3.35 -11.72 2.56
C TYR A 197 -4.18 -10.61 3.21
N PHE A 198 -3.68 -9.38 3.22
CA PHE A 198 -4.40 -8.23 3.76
C PHE A 198 -5.76 -8.02 3.10
N ILE A 199 -5.82 -8.04 1.77
CA ILE A 199 -7.05 -7.89 1.00
C ILE A 199 -8.03 -9.05 1.29
N THR A 200 -7.51 -10.28 1.42
CA THR A 200 -8.34 -11.45 1.77
C THR A 200 -9.01 -11.27 3.13
N LEU A 201 -8.25 -10.84 4.15
CA LEU A 201 -8.81 -10.55 5.47
C LEU A 201 -9.88 -9.46 5.41
N LEU A 202 -9.67 -8.40 4.63
CA LEU A 202 -10.65 -7.34 4.46
C LEU A 202 -11.95 -7.85 3.82
N PHE A 203 -11.87 -8.69 2.78
CA PHE A 203 -13.06 -9.32 2.19
C PHE A 203 -13.79 -10.27 3.14
N GLU A 204 -13.07 -10.95 4.02
CA GLU A 204 -13.67 -11.85 5.00
C GLU A 204 -14.35 -11.12 6.15
N GLN A 205 -13.80 -9.97 6.57
CA GLN A 205 -14.20 -9.30 7.80
C GLN A 205 -15.04 -8.05 7.58
N THR A 206 -15.12 -7.56 6.33
CA THR A 206 -15.82 -6.32 6.00
C THR A 206 -16.57 -6.43 4.67
N ASP A 207 -17.43 -5.44 4.39
CA ASP A 207 -18.07 -5.26 3.08
C ASP A 207 -17.15 -4.44 2.15
N LEU A 208 -15.93 -4.94 1.94
CA LEU A 208 -14.92 -4.27 1.11
C LEU A 208 -15.39 -4.12 -0.34
N ASN A 209 -15.18 -2.92 -0.89
CA ASN A 209 -15.27 -2.64 -2.31
C ASN A 209 -13.92 -2.14 -2.83
N ILE A 210 -13.37 -2.76 -3.88
CA ILE A 210 -12.15 -2.31 -4.54
C ILE A 210 -12.53 -1.67 -5.87
N HIS A 211 -12.27 -0.38 -6.00
CA HIS A 211 -12.51 0.39 -7.19
C HIS A 211 -11.24 0.44 -8.03
N VAL A 212 -11.23 -0.25 -9.19
CA VAL A 212 -10.10 -0.22 -10.12
C VAL A 212 -10.23 1.03 -10.99
N VAL A 213 -9.45 2.05 -10.67
CA VAL A 213 -9.62 3.39 -11.21
C VAL A 213 -8.77 3.58 -12.46
N GLU A 214 -9.43 3.93 -13.57
CA GLU A 214 -8.78 4.28 -14.82
C GLU A 214 -7.85 5.48 -14.64
N ASN A 215 -6.68 5.44 -15.27
CA ASN A 215 -5.63 6.46 -15.17
C ASN A 215 -4.96 6.59 -13.78
N LEU A 216 -5.33 5.77 -12.82
CA LEU A 216 -4.57 5.66 -11.59
C LEU A 216 -3.38 4.71 -11.83
N LYS A 217 -2.16 5.26 -11.80
CA LYS A 217 -0.93 4.56 -12.16
C LYS A 217 0.20 4.92 -11.21
N TYR A 218 1.04 3.94 -10.91
CA TYR A 218 2.28 4.15 -10.17
C TYR A 218 3.45 3.42 -10.82
N SER A 219 4.68 3.84 -10.51
CA SER A 219 5.89 3.16 -10.96
C SER A 219 6.19 1.99 -10.04
N HIS A 220 6.14 0.77 -10.59
CA HIS A 220 6.44 -0.46 -9.88
C HIS A 220 7.85 -0.92 -10.20
N VAL A 221 8.69 -1.02 -9.17
CA VAL A 221 10.10 -1.39 -9.33
C VAL A 221 10.31 -2.82 -8.84
N VAL A 222 10.89 -3.66 -9.69
CA VAL A 222 11.36 -5.00 -9.33
C VAL A 222 12.89 -5.01 -9.43
N HIS A 223 13.56 -5.21 -8.32
CA HIS A 223 15.02 -5.20 -8.21
C HIS A 223 15.52 -6.46 -7.46
N ASP A 224 16.83 -6.67 -7.42
CA ASP A 224 17.38 -7.89 -6.81
C ASP A 224 17.18 -7.97 -5.30
N GLY A 225 17.04 -6.81 -4.63
CA GLY A 225 16.67 -6.71 -3.22
C GLY A 225 15.17 -6.89 -2.93
N SER A 226 14.31 -7.06 -3.94
CA SER A 226 12.86 -7.25 -3.72
C SER A 226 12.60 -8.50 -2.89
N ILE A 227 11.75 -8.39 -1.87
CA ILE A 227 11.38 -9.50 -0.98
C ILE A 227 10.87 -10.70 -1.80
N TYR A 228 10.07 -10.44 -2.84
CA TYR A 228 9.57 -11.47 -3.74
C TYR A 228 10.70 -12.31 -4.36
N LYS A 229 11.77 -11.68 -4.87
CA LYS A 229 12.92 -12.42 -5.44
C LYS A 229 13.72 -13.20 -4.41
N GLN A 230 13.88 -12.63 -3.21
CA GLN A 230 14.72 -13.22 -2.17
C GLN A 230 14.02 -14.33 -1.38
N GLN A 231 12.74 -14.21 -1.14
CA GLN A 231 12.03 -15.02 -0.14
C GLN A 231 10.94 -15.95 -0.68
N SER A 232 10.49 -15.80 -1.93
CA SER A 232 9.41 -16.64 -2.50
C SER A 232 9.66 -18.15 -2.39
N ARG A 233 10.93 -18.59 -2.41
CA ARG A 233 11.29 -19.99 -2.25
C ARG A 233 11.13 -20.51 -0.83
N TYR A 234 11.30 -19.65 0.18
CA TYR A 234 11.26 -20.02 1.59
C TYR A 234 9.84 -20.06 2.16
N PHE A 235 8.92 -19.28 1.58
CA PHE A 235 7.55 -19.15 2.08
C PHE A 235 6.50 -19.71 1.13
N LYS A 236 6.89 -20.61 0.23
CA LYS A 236 6.00 -21.18 -0.79
C LYS A 236 4.73 -21.79 -0.22
N ASP A 237 4.84 -22.54 0.88
CA ASP A 237 3.67 -23.17 1.50
C ASP A 237 2.70 -22.12 2.07
N THR A 238 3.25 -21.03 2.63
CA THR A 238 2.43 -19.92 3.13
C THR A 238 1.77 -19.16 1.98
N GLU A 239 2.49 -18.91 0.90
CA GLU A 239 1.93 -18.30 -0.31
C GLU A 239 0.77 -19.14 -0.85
N GLU A 240 0.93 -20.46 -0.95
CA GLU A 240 -0.11 -21.35 -1.43
C GLU A 240 -1.36 -21.31 -0.54
N ILE A 241 -1.20 -21.35 0.80
CA ILE A 241 -2.30 -21.21 1.76
C ILE A 241 -3.04 -19.88 1.57
N VAL A 242 -2.31 -18.77 1.43
CA VAL A 242 -2.90 -17.44 1.25
C VAL A 242 -3.64 -17.32 -0.08
N HIS A 243 -3.03 -17.77 -1.16
CA HIS A 243 -3.64 -17.77 -2.48
C HIS A 243 -4.87 -18.69 -2.54
N GLU A 244 -4.85 -19.86 -1.92
CA GLU A 244 -6.00 -20.75 -1.82
C GLU A 244 -7.13 -20.08 -1.04
N ARG A 245 -6.83 -19.43 0.09
CA ARG A 245 -7.81 -18.69 0.89
C ARG A 245 -8.48 -17.58 0.08
N PHE A 246 -7.70 -16.81 -0.70
CA PHE A 246 -8.26 -15.82 -1.62
C PHE A 246 -9.14 -16.47 -2.69
N ARG A 247 -8.70 -17.57 -3.28
CA ARG A 247 -9.46 -18.30 -4.30
C ARG A 247 -10.80 -18.82 -3.80
N ASN A 248 -10.89 -19.13 -2.52
CA ASN A 248 -12.16 -19.57 -1.91
C ASN A 248 -13.18 -18.43 -1.74
N LEU A 249 -12.77 -17.15 -1.95
CA LEU A 249 -13.67 -16.02 -2.03
C LEU A 249 -14.28 -15.83 -3.44
N THR A 250 -13.67 -16.42 -4.46
CA THR A 250 -14.05 -16.31 -5.87
C THR A 250 -14.77 -17.57 -6.37
#